data_9c9a6aea252a6b002a0492729f49f605
#
_entry.id   9c9a6aea252a6b002a0492729f49f605
#
_cell.length_a   1.000
_cell.length_b   1.000
_cell.length_c   1.000
_cell.angle_alpha   90.00
_cell.angle_beta   90.00
_cell.angle_gamma   90.00
#
_symmetry.space_group_name_H-M   'P 1'
#
loop_
_entity.id
_entity.type
_entity.pdbx_description
1 polymer ?
#
loop_
_entity_poly.entity_id
_entity_poly.type
_entity_poly.pdbx_seq_one_letter_code
_entity_poly.pdbx_strand_id
1 'polypeptide(L)'
;VPAYDRIVLRRSETLAGLKDAEEVTVWEKHKEGIMSEHIWAPELHYLDGKWYIYFAGGDKDDIWAIRPYVLECVDTDPLTGAWTEKGKMGRADADEFSFEAFSLDATVFENKGKHYYVWAEKVGVGKQISNLYIGEMETPYKLKTVQVLLTTPDYDWERVGFWVNEGPAVIHHDGKIYLTYSA
;
A
#
# COMPACT_ATOMS: atom_id res chain seq x y z
N VAL A 1 -17.53 -3.36 -12.63
CA VAL A 1 -16.30 -2.55 -12.64
C VAL A 1 -16.19 -1.92 -11.26
N PRO A 2 -15.05 -2.00 -10.56
CA PRO A 2 -14.84 -1.32 -9.30
C PRO A 2 -15.06 0.18 -9.47
N ALA A 3 -15.74 0.80 -8.50
CA ALA A 3 -16.01 2.24 -8.57
C ALA A 3 -14.80 3.08 -8.12
N TYR A 4 -13.82 2.45 -7.42
CA TYR A 4 -12.62 3.10 -6.87
C TYR A 4 -12.94 4.31 -5.96
N ASP A 5 -14.06 4.21 -5.25
CA ASP A 5 -14.63 5.31 -4.45
C ASP A 5 -14.71 5.00 -2.96
N ARG A 6 -14.41 3.78 -2.56
CA ARG A 6 -14.51 3.31 -1.17
C ARG A 6 -13.63 2.10 -0.91
N ILE A 7 -13.42 1.80 0.37
CA ILE A 7 -12.79 0.59 0.85
C ILE A 7 -13.85 -0.26 1.55
N VAL A 8 -13.94 -1.51 1.16
CA VAL A 8 -14.85 -2.49 1.76
C VAL A 8 -14.06 -3.64 2.37
N LEU A 9 -14.56 -4.19 3.46
CA LEU A 9 -14.07 -5.44 4.05
C LEU A 9 -15.12 -6.54 3.91
N ARG A 10 -14.63 -7.76 3.77
CA ARG A 10 -15.42 -9.00 3.81
C ARG A 10 -14.77 -9.97 4.78
N ARG A 11 -15.58 -10.78 5.47
CA ARG A 11 -15.10 -11.85 6.34
C ARG A 11 -15.80 -13.15 5.99
N SER A 12 -15.03 -14.23 5.93
CA SER A 12 -15.53 -15.58 5.74
C SER A 12 -14.62 -16.58 6.42
N GLU A 13 -15.15 -17.74 6.80
CA GLU A 13 -14.38 -18.84 7.35
C GLU A 13 -13.51 -19.54 6.29
N THR A 14 -13.81 -19.35 5.01
CA THR A 14 -13.07 -19.94 3.90
C THR A 14 -12.79 -18.95 2.78
N LEU A 15 -11.70 -19.13 2.02
CA LEU A 15 -11.41 -18.30 0.86
C LEU A 15 -12.53 -18.34 -0.18
N ALA A 16 -13.14 -19.50 -0.41
CA ALA A 16 -14.24 -19.64 -1.36
C ALA A 16 -15.50 -18.87 -0.93
N GLY A 17 -15.74 -18.76 0.37
CA GLY A 17 -16.87 -18.02 0.92
C GLY A 17 -16.75 -16.51 0.82
N LEU A 18 -15.53 -15.96 0.62
CA LEU A 18 -15.35 -14.51 0.51
C LEU A 18 -16.12 -13.88 -0.65
N LYS A 19 -16.34 -14.62 -1.75
CA LYS A 19 -17.10 -14.12 -2.91
C LYS A 19 -18.57 -13.83 -2.59
N ASP A 20 -19.13 -14.57 -1.64
CA ASP A 20 -20.56 -14.49 -1.23
C ASP A 20 -20.72 -13.75 0.12
N ALA A 21 -19.61 -13.37 0.77
CA ALA A 21 -19.64 -12.64 2.04
C ALA A 21 -20.15 -11.20 1.85
N GLU A 22 -20.86 -10.71 2.85
CA GLU A 22 -21.35 -9.33 2.88
C GLU A 22 -20.19 -8.32 2.80
N GLU A 23 -20.36 -7.30 1.98
CA GLU A 23 -19.47 -6.15 1.93
C GLU A 23 -19.82 -5.13 3.00
N VAL A 24 -18.87 -4.81 3.85
CA VAL A 24 -18.97 -3.74 4.83
C VAL A 24 -18.11 -2.58 4.36
N THR A 25 -18.70 -1.44 4.00
CA THR A 25 -17.96 -0.22 3.69
C THR A 25 -17.37 0.35 4.98
N VAL A 26 -16.04 0.45 5.03
CA VAL A 26 -15.30 0.94 6.20
C VAL A 26 -14.77 2.35 6.01
N TRP A 27 -14.65 2.81 4.77
CA TRP A 27 -14.22 4.15 4.44
C TRP A 27 -14.67 4.54 3.02
N GLU A 28 -14.97 5.82 2.80
CA GLU A 28 -15.35 6.39 1.50
C GLU A 28 -14.40 7.52 1.12
N LYS A 29 -14.14 7.66 -0.19
CA LYS A 29 -13.28 8.72 -0.71
C LYS A 29 -13.78 10.12 -0.38
N HIS A 30 -12.88 11.05 -0.26
CA HIS A 30 -13.23 12.45 -0.10
C HIS A 30 -13.94 13.00 -1.37
N LYS A 31 -14.68 14.07 -1.20
CA LYS A 31 -15.31 14.78 -2.32
C LYS A 31 -14.33 15.69 -3.07
N GLU A 32 -13.30 16.17 -2.38
CA GLU A 32 -12.32 17.13 -2.87
C GLU A 32 -10.95 16.88 -2.22
N GLY A 33 -9.87 17.37 -2.85
CA GLY A 33 -8.51 17.25 -2.36
C GLY A 33 -7.94 15.82 -2.41
N ILE A 34 -7.03 15.53 -1.50
CA ILE A 34 -6.38 14.22 -1.40
C ILE A 34 -7.39 13.13 -1.07
N MET A 35 -7.09 11.88 -1.48
CA MET A 35 -7.96 10.70 -1.29
C MET A 35 -9.37 10.85 -1.93
N SER A 36 -9.50 11.65 -2.97
CA SER A 36 -10.77 11.89 -3.66
C SER A 36 -10.87 11.18 -5.02
N GLU A 37 -9.77 10.65 -5.54
CA GLU A 37 -9.72 9.90 -6.79
C GLU A 37 -8.82 8.67 -6.68
N HIS A 38 -9.06 7.67 -7.53
CA HIS A 38 -8.19 6.50 -7.69
C HIS A 38 -7.86 5.80 -6.37
N ILE A 39 -8.89 5.39 -5.62
CA ILE A 39 -8.70 4.60 -4.40
C ILE A 39 -8.34 3.17 -4.82
N TRP A 40 -7.04 2.83 -4.72
CA TRP A 40 -6.48 1.60 -5.27
C TRP A 40 -5.73 0.76 -4.24
N ALA A 41 -5.59 -0.52 -4.54
CA ALA A 41 -4.74 -1.48 -3.86
C ALA A 41 -4.82 -1.46 -2.32
N PRO A 42 -6.00 -1.51 -1.70
CA PRO A 42 -6.09 -1.56 -0.25
C PRO A 42 -5.59 -2.92 0.29
N GLU A 43 -4.69 -2.87 1.27
CA GLU A 43 -4.23 -4.04 2.03
C GLU A 43 -4.55 -3.91 3.51
N LEU A 44 -5.13 -4.94 4.11
CA LEU A 44 -5.47 -5.01 5.53
C LEU A 44 -4.38 -5.71 6.32
N HIS A 45 -3.82 -5.05 7.33
CA HIS A 45 -2.79 -5.57 8.22
C HIS A 45 -3.18 -5.43 9.69
N TYR A 46 -2.75 -6.38 10.52
CA TYR A 46 -2.86 -6.31 11.98
C TYR A 46 -1.48 -6.15 12.58
N LEU A 47 -1.18 -4.97 13.13
CA LEU A 47 0.14 -4.63 13.67
C LEU A 47 -0.03 -4.06 15.09
N ASP A 48 0.76 -4.56 16.02
CA ASP A 48 0.83 -4.06 17.40
C ASP A 48 -0.54 -3.91 18.09
N GLY A 49 -1.45 -4.87 17.83
CA GLY A 49 -2.77 -4.91 18.46
C GLY A 49 -3.84 -4.04 17.80
N LYS A 50 -3.58 -3.48 16.62
CA LYS A 50 -4.50 -2.64 15.85
C LYS A 50 -4.58 -3.06 14.40
N TRP A 51 -5.65 -2.64 13.72
CA TRP A 51 -5.84 -2.85 12.29
C TRP A 51 -5.41 -1.62 11.49
N TYR A 52 -4.76 -1.86 10.37
CA TYR A 52 -4.35 -0.82 9.43
C TYR A 52 -4.76 -1.20 8.01
N ILE A 53 -5.20 -0.21 7.24
CA ILE A 53 -5.38 -0.36 5.80
C ILE A 53 -4.41 0.61 5.13
N TYR A 54 -3.54 0.03 4.29
CA TYR A 54 -2.66 0.79 3.40
C TYR A 54 -3.29 0.80 2.02
N PHE A 55 -3.39 1.96 1.39
CA PHE A 55 -3.99 2.12 0.09
C PHE A 55 -3.39 3.29 -0.67
N ALA A 56 -3.58 3.33 -1.98
CA ALA A 56 -3.19 4.45 -2.82
C ALA A 56 -4.40 5.33 -3.12
N GLY A 57 -4.20 6.63 -3.18
CA GLY A 57 -5.24 7.59 -3.54
C GLY A 57 -4.67 8.79 -4.29
N GLY A 58 -5.50 9.36 -5.16
CA GLY A 58 -5.22 10.57 -5.92
C GLY A 58 -5.92 11.79 -5.37
N ASP A 59 -5.61 12.94 -5.94
CA ASP A 59 -6.23 14.22 -5.66
C ASP A 59 -7.11 14.63 -6.85
N LYS A 60 -8.29 15.19 -6.58
CA LYS A 60 -9.22 15.63 -7.63
C LYS A 60 -8.64 16.70 -8.56
N ASP A 61 -7.76 17.55 -8.03
CA ASP A 61 -7.11 18.62 -8.79
C ASP A 61 -5.91 18.10 -9.61
N ASP A 62 -5.30 16.98 -9.17
CA ASP A 62 -4.28 16.23 -9.90
C ASP A 62 -4.50 14.73 -9.70
N ILE A 63 -5.33 14.14 -10.51
CA ILE A 63 -5.76 12.74 -10.38
C ILE A 63 -4.61 11.73 -10.44
N TRP A 64 -3.47 12.12 -11.00
CA TRP A 64 -2.27 11.29 -11.10
C TRP A 64 -1.24 11.54 -9.99
N ALA A 65 -1.52 12.46 -9.08
CA ALA A 65 -0.74 12.64 -7.85
C ALA A 65 -1.04 11.50 -6.85
N ILE A 66 -0.86 10.26 -7.29
CA ILE A 66 -1.11 9.06 -6.49
C ILE A 66 -0.08 8.96 -5.38
N ARG A 67 -0.55 8.80 -4.13
CA ARG A 67 0.28 8.65 -2.94
C ARG A 67 -0.28 7.57 -2.01
N PRO A 68 0.56 6.96 -1.17
CA PRO A 68 0.10 5.99 -0.17
C PRO A 68 -0.52 6.69 1.04
N TYR A 69 -1.64 6.15 1.51
CA TYR A 69 -2.38 6.61 2.68
C TYR A 69 -2.63 5.47 3.66
N VAL A 70 -2.94 5.81 4.89
CA VAL A 70 -3.12 4.85 5.98
C VAL A 70 -4.39 5.16 6.76
N LEU A 71 -5.19 4.11 6.99
CA LEU A 71 -6.30 4.10 7.96
C LEU A 71 -5.91 3.25 9.16
N GLU A 72 -6.35 3.62 10.35
CA GLU A 72 -6.17 2.88 11.61
C GLU A 72 -7.54 2.57 12.23
N CYS A 73 -7.72 1.33 12.68
CA CYS A 73 -8.84 0.94 13.53
C CYS A 73 -8.29 0.32 14.83
N VAL A 74 -8.66 0.87 15.96
CA VAL A 74 -8.23 0.42 17.29
C VAL A 74 -9.15 -0.63 17.89
N ASP A 75 -10.32 -0.82 17.30
CA ASP A 75 -11.31 -1.79 17.75
C ASP A 75 -10.90 -3.21 17.39
N THR A 76 -11.38 -4.17 18.17
CA THR A 76 -11.05 -5.59 17.98
C THR A 76 -11.59 -6.13 16.65
N ASP A 77 -12.78 -5.71 16.24
CA ASP A 77 -13.41 -6.12 14.98
C ASP A 77 -13.33 -5.00 13.94
N PRO A 78 -12.53 -5.14 12.88
CA PRO A 78 -12.35 -4.11 11.87
C PRO A 78 -13.57 -3.89 10.98
N LEU A 79 -14.55 -4.82 10.96
CA LEU A 79 -15.76 -4.68 10.16
C LEU A 79 -16.76 -3.71 10.81
N THR A 80 -16.77 -3.62 12.13
CA THR A 80 -17.68 -2.78 12.90
C THR A 80 -16.99 -1.64 13.63
N GLY A 81 -15.66 -1.66 13.65
CA GLY A 81 -14.83 -0.67 14.32
C GLY A 81 -14.79 0.67 13.59
N ALA A 82 -14.38 1.70 14.32
CA ALA A 82 -14.21 3.04 13.77
C ALA A 82 -12.83 3.17 13.11
N TRP A 83 -12.81 3.58 11.84
CA TRP A 83 -11.59 3.83 11.08
C TRP A 83 -11.21 5.31 11.13
N THR A 84 -9.95 5.58 11.40
CA THR A 84 -9.38 6.93 11.49
C THR A 84 -8.29 7.11 10.45
N GLU A 85 -8.35 8.19 9.69
CA GLU A 85 -7.30 8.55 8.73
C GLU A 85 -6.03 8.99 9.46
N LYS A 86 -4.90 8.39 9.09
CA LYS A 86 -3.55 8.79 9.54
C LYS A 86 -2.88 9.73 8.53
N GLY A 87 -3.53 9.93 7.38
CA GLY A 87 -3.00 10.73 6.28
C GLY A 87 -2.05 9.97 5.36
N LYS A 88 -1.24 10.72 4.61
CA LYS A 88 -0.21 10.17 3.73
C LYS A 88 0.85 9.42 4.56
N MET A 89 1.32 8.28 4.07
CA MET A 89 2.46 7.57 4.66
C MET A 89 3.65 8.52 4.82
N GLY A 90 4.17 8.61 6.04
CA GLY A 90 5.29 9.48 6.38
C GLY A 90 6.63 8.86 5.95
N ARG A 91 7.50 9.67 5.36
CA ARG A 91 8.89 9.28 5.11
C ARG A 91 9.75 9.48 6.36
N ALA A 92 10.95 8.88 6.38
CA ALA A 92 11.94 9.15 7.43
C ALA A 92 12.42 10.62 7.36
N ASP A 93 12.84 11.17 8.50
CA ASP A 93 13.24 12.59 8.57
C ASP A 93 14.45 12.92 7.66
N ALA A 94 15.33 11.93 7.42
CA ALA A 94 16.47 12.07 6.53
C ALA A 94 16.19 11.69 5.05
N ASP A 95 14.95 11.35 4.72
CA ASP A 95 14.54 10.91 3.38
C ASP A 95 13.86 12.05 2.61
N GLU A 96 14.44 12.44 1.51
CA GLU A 96 13.90 13.47 0.61
C GLU A 96 13.19 12.88 -0.63
N PHE A 97 13.18 11.55 -0.78
CA PHE A 97 12.78 10.90 -2.02
C PHE A 97 11.46 10.12 -1.92
N SER A 98 11.23 9.38 -0.82
CA SER A 98 10.05 8.53 -0.66
C SER A 98 8.75 9.31 -0.78
N PHE A 99 7.82 8.76 -1.57
CA PHE A 99 6.45 9.28 -1.76
C PHE A 99 6.36 10.67 -2.41
N GLU A 100 7.40 11.10 -3.12
CA GLU A 100 7.38 12.36 -3.90
C GLU A 100 6.82 12.15 -5.31
N ALA A 101 6.99 10.96 -5.88
CA ALA A 101 6.43 10.60 -7.17
C ALA A 101 5.15 9.76 -7.03
N PHE A 102 4.61 9.28 -8.14
CA PHE A 102 3.49 8.36 -8.20
C PHE A 102 3.84 7.07 -7.45
N SER A 103 3.21 6.85 -6.31
CA SER A 103 3.53 5.77 -5.37
C SER A 103 2.27 4.98 -5.01
N LEU A 104 2.32 3.65 -5.08
CA LEU A 104 1.18 2.76 -4.84
C LEU A 104 1.60 1.35 -4.41
N ASP A 105 0.62 0.46 -4.31
CA ASP A 105 0.78 -0.99 -4.12
C ASP A 105 1.73 -1.31 -2.97
N ALA A 106 1.34 -0.95 -1.77
CA ALA A 106 2.18 -1.17 -0.62
C ALA A 106 1.78 -2.41 0.17
N THR A 107 2.78 -3.15 0.66
CA THR A 107 2.60 -4.23 1.63
C THR A 107 3.49 -4.03 2.85
N VAL A 108 3.10 -4.65 3.97
CA VAL A 108 3.84 -4.60 5.24
C VAL A 108 4.15 -6.02 5.70
N PHE A 109 5.35 -6.23 6.23
CA PHE A 109 5.72 -7.48 6.88
C PHE A 109 6.59 -7.24 8.11
N GLU A 110 6.58 -8.23 9.01
CA GLU A 110 7.46 -8.25 10.19
C GLU A 110 8.68 -9.16 9.94
N ASN A 111 9.84 -8.70 10.39
CA ASN A 111 11.03 -9.52 10.49
C ASN A 111 11.83 -9.16 11.74
N LYS A 112 12.04 -10.12 12.64
CA LYS A 112 12.81 -9.97 13.88
C LYS A 112 12.35 -8.81 14.77
N GLY A 113 11.02 -8.67 14.91
CA GLY A 113 10.39 -7.64 15.74
C GLY A 113 10.44 -6.23 15.15
N LYS A 114 10.67 -6.11 13.84
CA LYS A 114 10.65 -4.87 13.11
C LYS A 114 9.66 -4.96 11.96
N HIS A 115 8.91 -3.90 11.73
CA HIS A 115 8.04 -3.78 10.58
C HIS A 115 8.74 -3.11 9.40
N TYR A 116 8.47 -3.61 8.21
CA TYR A 116 8.99 -3.10 6.95
C TYR A 116 7.85 -2.80 6.00
N TYR A 117 7.95 -1.67 5.32
CA TYR A 117 7.02 -1.23 4.29
C TYR A 117 7.67 -1.38 2.93
N VAL A 118 7.01 -2.06 2.01
CA VAL A 118 7.45 -2.23 0.61
C VAL A 118 6.42 -1.58 -0.29
N TRP A 119 6.85 -0.80 -1.27
CA TRP A 119 5.95 -0.09 -2.18
C TRP A 119 6.52 0.06 -3.57
N ALA A 120 5.65 0.32 -4.54
CA ALA A 120 6.04 0.72 -5.89
C ALA A 120 6.05 2.25 -6.02
N GLU A 121 7.11 2.80 -6.62
CA GLU A 121 7.19 4.23 -6.89
C GLU A 121 7.86 4.51 -8.23
N LYS A 122 7.28 5.43 -9.01
CA LYS A 122 7.83 5.86 -10.29
C LYS A 122 9.03 6.76 -10.09
N VAL A 123 10.05 6.54 -10.91
CA VAL A 123 11.19 7.43 -11.03
C VAL A 123 11.15 8.11 -12.40
N GLY A 124 11.19 9.43 -12.41
CA GLY A 124 10.99 10.23 -13.60
C GLY A 124 12.30 10.60 -14.29
N VAL A 125 12.88 9.68 -15.07
CA VAL A 125 13.93 10.07 -16.04
C VAL A 125 13.62 9.39 -17.37
N GLY A 126 13.19 10.14 -18.37
CA GLY A 126 12.88 9.61 -19.72
C GLY A 126 11.59 8.79 -19.74
N LYS A 127 11.68 7.48 -19.99
CA LYS A 127 10.55 6.57 -19.76
C LYS A 127 10.29 6.48 -18.27
N GLN A 128 9.02 6.61 -17.87
CA GLN A 128 8.64 6.41 -16.47
C GLN A 128 8.86 4.93 -16.10
N ILE A 129 9.72 4.70 -15.12
CA ILE A 129 10.03 3.39 -14.57
C ILE A 129 9.40 3.33 -13.18
N SER A 130 8.70 2.25 -12.85
CA SER A 130 8.25 1.97 -11.49
C SER A 130 9.15 0.93 -10.86
N ASN A 131 9.74 1.28 -9.72
CA ASN A 131 10.62 0.43 -8.92
C ASN A 131 9.93 -0.03 -7.65
N LEU A 132 10.43 -1.11 -7.05
CA LEU A 132 10.08 -1.47 -5.68
C LEU A 132 11.13 -0.97 -4.70
N TYR A 133 10.66 -0.36 -3.63
CA TYR A 133 11.46 0.14 -2.53
C TYR A 133 11.04 -0.50 -1.20
N ILE A 134 11.93 -0.46 -0.21
CA ILE A 134 11.67 -0.90 1.16
C ILE A 134 12.23 0.12 2.15
N GLY A 135 11.53 0.28 3.28
CA GLY A 135 12.00 1.02 4.46
C GLY A 135 11.57 0.33 5.75
N GLU A 136 12.41 0.39 6.80
CA GLU A 136 12.00 0.04 8.17
C GLU A 136 10.99 1.07 8.67
N MET A 137 9.93 0.64 9.34
CA MET A 137 8.90 1.53 9.88
C MET A 137 9.27 1.98 11.30
N GLU A 138 9.04 3.25 11.60
CA GLU A 138 9.10 3.82 12.95
C GLU A 138 7.76 3.65 13.66
N THR A 139 6.70 3.90 12.93
CA THR A 139 5.31 3.70 13.33
C THR A 139 4.54 3.07 12.15
N PRO A 140 3.34 2.53 12.35
CA PRO A 140 2.55 1.99 11.25
C PRO A 140 2.21 2.99 10.12
N TYR A 141 2.50 4.25 10.28
CA TYR A 141 2.24 5.30 9.29
C TYR A 141 3.44 6.23 9.03
N LYS A 142 4.66 5.82 9.44
CA LYS A 142 5.91 6.57 9.17
C LYS A 142 7.10 5.63 9.00
N LEU A 143 7.93 5.88 8.00
CA LEU A 143 9.22 5.21 7.83
C LEU A 143 10.24 5.74 8.85
N LYS A 144 11.15 4.87 9.26
CA LYS A 144 12.30 5.15 10.12
C LYS A 144 13.56 5.36 9.30
N THR A 145 13.71 4.59 8.23
CA THR A 145 14.90 4.61 7.38
C THR A 145 14.62 5.23 6.03
N VAL A 146 15.64 5.79 5.41
CA VAL A 146 15.62 6.17 4.01
C VAL A 146 15.27 4.95 3.16
N GLN A 147 14.60 5.17 2.05
CA GLN A 147 14.24 4.12 1.09
C GLN A 147 15.47 3.36 0.58
N VAL A 148 15.29 2.05 0.41
CA VAL A 148 16.27 1.17 -0.24
C VAL A 148 15.63 0.57 -1.48
N LEU A 149 16.29 0.70 -2.63
CA LEU A 149 15.84 0.08 -3.88
C LEU A 149 15.95 -1.45 -3.76
N LEU A 150 14.85 -2.15 -4.02
CA LEU A 150 14.82 -3.62 -4.08
C LEU A 150 14.98 -4.13 -5.51
N THR A 151 14.20 -3.59 -6.43
CA THR A 151 14.24 -4.00 -7.83
C THR A 151 13.83 -2.87 -8.76
N THR A 152 14.37 -2.89 -9.97
CA THR A 152 13.97 -2.07 -11.10
C THR A 152 13.65 -2.98 -12.28
N PRO A 153 12.81 -2.60 -13.25
CA PRO A 153 12.52 -3.41 -14.43
C PRO A 153 13.75 -3.64 -15.30
N ASP A 154 14.48 -4.75 -15.08
CA ASP A 154 15.72 -5.12 -15.75
C ASP A 154 15.55 -6.28 -16.73
N TYR A 155 14.61 -7.18 -16.49
CA TYR A 155 14.34 -8.33 -17.34
C TYR A 155 13.35 -8.01 -18.46
N ASP A 156 13.41 -8.75 -19.55
CA ASP A 156 12.53 -8.53 -20.71
C ASP A 156 11.05 -8.65 -20.36
N TRP A 157 10.68 -9.56 -19.46
CA TRP A 157 9.30 -9.75 -19.01
C TRP A 157 8.76 -8.59 -18.17
N GLU A 158 9.64 -7.80 -17.53
CA GLU A 158 9.29 -6.61 -16.75
C GLU A 158 9.14 -5.35 -17.62
N ARG A 159 9.37 -5.47 -18.92
CA ARG A 159 9.41 -4.36 -19.87
C ARG A 159 8.38 -4.47 -20.99
N VAL A 160 7.44 -5.38 -20.85
CA VAL A 160 6.37 -5.58 -21.83
C VAL A 160 5.30 -4.49 -21.64
N GLY A 161 5.26 -3.50 -22.53
CA GLY A 161 4.37 -2.34 -22.43
C GLY A 161 4.94 -1.23 -21.57
N PHE A 162 4.60 -1.20 -20.30
CA PHE A 162 5.20 -0.29 -19.32
C PHE A 162 6.40 -0.95 -18.64
N TRP A 163 7.33 -0.15 -18.15
CA TRP A 163 8.46 -0.63 -17.37
C TRP A 163 8.13 -0.48 -15.89
N VAL A 164 7.42 -1.44 -15.36
CA VAL A 164 6.80 -1.35 -14.05
C VAL A 164 7.08 -2.62 -13.25
N ASN A 165 7.57 -2.48 -12.02
CA ASN A 165 7.50 -3.49 -10.98
C ASN A 165 6.54 -2.96 -9.92
N GLU A 166 5.46 -3.70 -9.64
CA GLU A 166 4.38 -3.29 -8.73
C GLU A 166 3.73 -4.50 -8.04
N GLY A 167 2.74 -4.27 -7.18
CA GLY A 167 2.00 -5.33 -6.49
C GLY A 167 2.87 -6.23 -5.62
N PRO A 168 3.78 -5.70 -4.78
CA PRO A 168 4.64 -6.54 -3.94
C PRO A 168 3.79 -7.33 -2.94
N ALA A 169 4.13 -8.60 -2.74
CA ALA A 169 3.60 -9.43 -1.67
C ALA A 169 4.70 -10.27 -1.03
N VAL A 170 4.61 -10.46 0.29
CA VAL A 170 5.65 -11.14 1.05
C VAL A 170 5.19 -12.52 1.50
N ILE A 171 6.03 -13.52 1.29
CA ILE A 171 5.81 -14.90 1.70
C ILE A 171 6.95 -15.31 2.65
N HIS A 172 6.59 -15.81 3.84
CA HIS A 172 7.52 -16.44 4.77
C HIS A 172 7.47 -17.95 4.59
N HIS A 173 8.61 -18.57 4.28
CA HIS A 173 8.73 -20.02 4.12
C HIS A 173 10.12 -20.51 4.52
N ASP A 174 10.20 -21.53 5.35
CA ASP A 174 11.44 -22.17 5.83
C ASP A 174 12.50 -21.17 6.34
N GLY A 175 12.05 -20.20 7.16
CA GLY A 175 12.92 -19.18 7.74
C GLY A 175 13.48 -18.15 6.74
N LYS A 176 12.98 -18.18 5.51
CA LYS A 176 13.31 -17.21 4.45
C LYS A 176 12.12 -16.28 4.18
N ILE A 177 12.43 -15.11 3.66
CA ILE A 177 11.46 -14.12 3.20
C ILE A 177 11.58 -14.05 1.68
N TYR A 178 10.47 -14.23 1.01
CA TYR A 178 10.35 -14.11 -0.44
C TYR A 178 9.48 -12.90 -0.76
N LEU A 179 9.93 -12.08 -1.68
CA LEU A 179 9.14 -11.00 -2.26
C LEU A 179 8.66 -11.46 -3.64
N THR A 180 7.36 -11.43 -3.86
CA THR A 180 6.73 -11.60 -5.16
C THR A 180 6.19 -10.26 -5.64
N TYR A 181 6.13 -10.06 -6.94
CA TYR A 181 5.62 -8.83 -7.55
C TYR A 181 5.13 -9.09 -8.97
N SER A 182 4.41 -8.14 -9.53
CA SER A 182 3.99 -8.12 -10.94
C SER A 182 4.77 -7.08 -11.75
N ALA A 183 4.73 -7.24 -13.09
CA ALA A 183 5.32 -6.31 -14.03
C ALA A 183 4.55 -6.29 -15.36
#